data_60a2c432298c39fa56dfad70d8001b76
#
_entry.id   60a2c432298c39fa56dfad70d8001b76
#
_cell.length_a   1.000
_cell.length_b   1.000
_cell.length_c   1.000
_cell.angle_alpha   90.00
_cell.angle_beta   90.00
_cell.angle_gamma   90.00
#
_symmetry.space_group_name_H-M   'P 1'
#
loop_
_entity.id
_entity.type
_entity.pdbx_description
1 polymer ?
#
loop_
_entity_poly.entity_id
_entity_poly.type
_entity_poly.pdbx_seq_one_letter_code
_entity_poly.pdbx_strand_id
1 'polypeptide(L)'
;MRLLVDEDLGSRELLRRLDEALPGRILAPEREMSDEAVWTRAQGHGAAILTANVVDFLSLAAERPDHNGLLLVYRVNDPTKDLQAADIAARVAAILARYPDVLRSMILGVNNFPLE
;
A
#
# COMPACT_ATOMS: atom_id res chain seq x y z
N MET A 1 -8.46 -9.78 -1.59
CA MET A 1 -7.03 -9.49 -1.76
C MET A 1 -6.46 -8.97 -0.46
N ARG A 2 -5.26 -9.39 -0.10
CA ARG A 2 -4.57 -8.89 1.10
C ARG A 2 -3.72 -7.68 0.77
N LEU A 3 -3.47 -6.86 1.79
CA LEU A 3 -2.65 -5.66 1.68
C LEU A 3 -1.60 -5.67 2.78
N LEU A 4 -0.33 -5.58 2.39
CA LEU A 4 0.78 -5.40 3.33
C LEU A 4 1.10 -3.91 3.42
N VAL A 5 1.03 -3.36 4.62
CA VAL A 5 1.36 -1.95 4.87
C VAL A 5 2.82 -1.85 5.27
N ASP A 6 3.58 -1.02 4.57
CA ASP A 6 4.98 -0.78 4.88
C ASP A 6 5.13 0.05 6.16
N GLU A 7 6.24 -0.12 6.87
CA GLU A 7 6.48 0.50 8.17
C GLU A 7 6.35 2.03 8.13
N ASP A 8 6.76 2.67 7.03
CA ASP A 8 6.69 4.12 6.90
C ASP A 8 5.25 4.67 6.90
N LEU A 9 4.26 3.82 6.65
CA LEU A 9 2.84 4.14 6.73
C LEU A 9 2.11 3.42 7.87
N GLY A 10 2.86 2.71 8.72
CA GLY A 10 2.28 1.83 9.72
C GLY A 10 1.79 2.53 10.98
N SER A 11 1.22 3.75 10.88
CA SER A 11 0.62 4.40 12.05
C SER A 11 -0.57 3.59 12.57
N ARG A 12 -0.79 3.65 13.88
CA ARG A 12 -1.91 2.96 14.51
C ARG A 12 -3.25 3.40 13.92
N GLU A 13 -3.39 4.69 13.67
CA GLU A 13 -4.62 5.23 13.09
C GLU A 13 -4.88 4.69 11.68
N LEU A 14 -3.87 4.69 10.82
CA LEU A 14 -4.05 4.18 9.46
C LEU A 14 -4.37 2.69 9.46
N LEU A 15 -3.64 1.89 10.24
CA LEU A 15 -3.89 0.46 10.34
C LEU A 15 -5.31 0.17 10.81
N ARG A 16 -5.80 0.92 11.80
CA ARG A 16 -7.16 0.78 12.30
C ARG A 16 -8.19 1.09 11.22
N ARG A 17 -8.00 2.20 10.51
CA ARG A 17 -8.92 2.62 9.45
C ARG A 17 -8.94 1.64 8.28
N LEU A 18 -7.78 1.12 7.91
CA LEU A 18 -7.68 0.10 6.86
C LEU A 18 -8.36 -1.19 7.28
N ASP A 19 -8.16 -1.64 8.52
CA ASP A 19 -8.80 -2.86 9.01
C ASP A 19 -10.32 -2.71 9.11
N GLU A 20 -10.83 -1.54 9.48
CA GLU A 20 -12.25 -1.24 9.45
C GLU A 20 -12.84 -1.30 8.04
N ALA A 21 -12.11 -0.76 7.06
CA ALA A 21 -12.56 -0.74 5.67
C ALA A 21 -12.40 -2.10 4.98
N LEU A 22 -11.38 -2.87 5.37
CA LEU A 22 -10.98 -4.12 4.72
C LEU A 22 -10.72 -5.19 5.81
N PRO A 23 -11.76 -5.63 6.53
CA PRO A 23 -11.57 -6.53 7.68
C PRO A 23 -10.84 -7.83 7.33
N GLY A 24 -9.84 -8.18 8.13
CA GLY A 24 -9.09 -9.42 7.98
C GLY A 24 -8.14 -9.48 6.80
N ARG A 25 -7.94 -8.36 6.08
CA ARG A 25 -7.13 -8.32 4.86
C ARG A 25 -5.81 -7.59 5.03
N ILE A 26 -5.59 -6.96 6.18
CA ILE A 26 -4.43 -6.12 6.42
C ILE A 26 -3.32 -6.91 7.10
N LEU A 27 -2.14 -6.89 6.48
CA LEU A 27 -0.90 -7.40 7.08
C LEU A 27 -0.15 -6.20 7.64
N ALA A 28 0.02 -6.19 8.96
CA ALA A 28 0.73 -5.11 9.64
C ALA A 28 2.23 -5.17 9.33
N PRO A 29 2.91 -4.02 9.34
CA PRO A 29 4.35 -3.99 9.11
C PRO A 29 5.11 -4.63 10.27
N GLU A 30 6.24 -5.22 9.95
CA GLU A 30 7.22 -5.65 10.94
C GLU A 30 8.33 -4.60 10.99
N ARG A 31 8.90 -4.42 12.17
CA ARG A 31 9.96 -3.44 12.36
C ARG A 31 11.26 -3.87 11.68
N GLU A 32 11.98 -2.87 11.18
CA GLU A 32 13.35 -3.03 10.68
C GLU A 32 13.50 -4.03 9.52
N MET A 33 12.43 -4.28 8.77
CA MET A 33 12.54 -5.08 7.56
C MET A 33 13.13 -4.23 6.43
N SER A 34 14.04 -4.82 5.67
CA SER A 34 14.51 -4.22 4.42
C SER A 34 13.36 -4.17 3.40
N ASP A 35 13.49 -3.30 2.40
CA ASP A 35 12.50 -3.21 1.33
C ASP A 35 12.35 -4.55 0.59
N GLU A 36 13.47 -5.26 0.38
CA GLU A 36 13.43 -6.57 -0.25
C GLU A 36 12.70 -7.61 0.62
N ALA A 37 12.87 -7.55 1.94
CA ALA A 37 12.16 -8.44 2.85
C ALA A 37 10.66 -8.15 2.86
N VAL A 38 10.26 -6.87 2.84
CA VAL A 38 8.86 -6.46 2.71
C VAL A 38 8.29 -6.98 1.40
N TRP A 39 9.01 -6.81 0.30
CA TRP A 39 8.61 -7.29 -1.01
C TRP A 39 8.36 -8.80 -1.01
N THR A 40 9.35 -9.56 -0.52
CA THR A 40 9.26 -11.01 -0.47
C THR A 40 8.09 -11.50 0.39
N ARG A 41 7.89 -10.87 1.54
CA ARG A 41 6.77 -11.19 2.43
C ARG A 41 5.43 -10.95 1.75
N ALA A 42 5.29 -9.82 1.06
CA ALA A 42 4.05 -9.50 0.33
C ALA A 42 3.75 -10.54 -0.75
N GLN A 43 4.77 -10.88 -1.56
CA GLN A 43 4.58 -11.88 -2.62
C GLN A 43 4.21 -13.24 -2.04
N GLY A 44 4.83 -13.64 -0.93
CA GLY A 44 4.53 -14.91 -0.26
C GLY A 44 3.10 -14.99 0.28
N HIS A 45 2.48 -13.87 0.60
CA HIS A 45 1.10 -13.80 1.08
C HIS A 45 0.08 -13.46 -0.01
N GLY A 46 0.50 -13.31 -1.26
CA GLY A 46 -0.37 -12.86 -2.33
C GLY A 46 -0.90 -11.45 -2.10
N ALA A 47 -0.15 -10.60 -1.40
CA ALA A 47 -0.57 -9.27 -0.99
C ALA A 47 -0.04 -8.18 -1.90
N ALA A 48 -0.83 -7.12 -2.09
CA ALA A 48 -0.34 -5.85 -2.62
C ALA A 48 0.42 -5.11 -1.51
N ILE A 49 1.32 -4.22 -1.89
CA ILE A 49 2.10 -3.41 -0.95
C ILE A 49 1.59 -1.98 -0.95
N LEU A 50 1.37 -1.41 0.23
CA LEU A 50 1.08 0.01 0.41
C LEU A 50 2.30 0.66 1.06
N THR A 51 2.92 1.63 0.38
CA THR A 51 4.14 2.27 0.85
C THR A 51 4.23 3.73 0.42
N ALA A 52 4.97 4.53 1.17
CA ALA A 52 5.36 5.89 0.80
C ALA A 52 6.82 5.95 0.31
N ASN A 53 7.55 4.85 0.37
CA ASN A 53 8.92 4.75 -0.12
C ASN A 53 8.93 4.50 -1.63
N VAL A 54 8.59 5.53 -2.39
CA VAL A 54 8.28 5.44 -3.82
C VAL A 54 9.48 4.98 -4.64
N VAL A 55 10.63 5.63 -4.46
CA VAL A 55 11.81 5.38 -5.29
C VAL A 55 12.29 3.94 -5.16
N ASP A 56 12.45 3.46 -3.94
CA ASP A 56 12.99 2.12 -3.70
C ASP A 56 12.05 1.01 -4.18
N PHE A 57 10.74 1.18 -3.95
CA PHE A 57 9.77 0.17 -4.40
C PHE A 57 9.53 0.21 -5.90
N LEU A 58 9.63 1.36 -6.55
CA LEU A 58 9.62 1.41 -8.01
C LEU A 58 10.83 0.69 -8.61
N SER A 59 12.00 0.81 -7.98
CA SER A 59 13.19 0.08 -8.42
C SER A 59 13.01 -1.42 -8.31
N LEU A 60 12.43 -1.90 -7.21
CA LEU A 60 12.12 -3.32 -7.04
C LEU A 60 11.11 -3.82 -8.08
N ALA A 61 10.08 -3.02 -8.36
CA ALA A 61 9.08 -3.37 -9.37
C ALA A 61 9.68 -3.44 -10.78
N ALA A 62 10.64 -2.58 -11.09
CA ALA A 62 11.33 -2.60 -12.36
C ALA A 62 12.18 -3.88 -12.54
N GLU A 63 12.82 -4.33 -11.45
CA GLU A 63 13.60 -5.58 -11.46
C GLU A 63 12.73 -6.83 -11.41
N ARG A 64 11.57 -6.74 -10.77
CA ARG A 64 10.66 -7.86 -10.52
C ARG A 64 9.25 -7.48 -10.95
N PRO A 65 8.98 -7.44 -12.26
CA PRO A 65 7.70 -6.92 -12.77
C PRO A 65 6.48 -7.80 -12.48
N ASP A 66 6.68 -9.06 -12.11
CA ASP A 66 5.60 -9.95 -11.74
C ASP A 66 5.36 -9.88 -10.23
N HIS A 67 4.47 -8.99 -9.81
CA HIS A 67 4.12 -8.78 -8.40
C HIS A 67 2.60 -8.64 -8.22
N ASN A 68 2.16 -8.68 -6.97
CA ASN A 68 0.73 -8.67 -6.63
C ASN A 68 0.10 -7.29 -6.53
N GLY A 69 0.85 -6.25 -6.86
CA GLY A 69 0.37 -4.87 -6.85
C GLY A 69 1.20 -3.98 -5.93
N LEU A 70 1.37 -2.73 -6.35
CA LEU A 70 2.11 -1.73 -5.60
C LEU A 70 1.28 -0.45 -5.55
N LEU A 71 0.90 -0.05 -4.35
CA LEU A 71 0.13 1.16 -4.09
C LEU A 71 1.04 2.18 -3.43
N LEU A 72 1.24 3.30 -4.10
CA LEU A 72 2.19 4.32 -3.69
C LEU A 72 1.48 5.54 -3.12
N VAL A 73 1.91 5.99 -1.94
CA VAL A 73 1.47 7.24 -1.34
C VAL A 73 2.60 8.25 -1.50
N TYR A 74 2.34 9.32 -2.25
CA TYR A 74 3.32 10.39 -2.45
C TYR A 74 3.21 11.42 -1.34
N ARG A 75 4.33 11.72 -0.70
CA ARG A 75 4.43 12.69 0.39
C ARG A 75 5.40 13.80 0.04
N VAL A 76 5.06 15.01 0.46
CA VAL A 76 5.95 16.17 0.38
C VAL A 76 6.32 16.69 1.77
N ASN A 77 5.94 15.96 2.82
CA ASN A 77 6.15 16.30 4.24
C ASN A 77 5.50 17.64 4.63
N ASP A 78 4.33 17.90 4.04
CA ASP A 78 3.51 19.06 4.33
C ASP A 78 2.13 18.58 4.79
N PRO A 79 1.78 18.74 6.09
CA PRO A 79 0.52 18.24 6.62
C PRO A 79 -0.72 18.80 5.93
N THR A 80 -0.60 19.94 5.24
CA THR A 80 -1.73 20.54 4.51
C THR A 80 -1.92 19.94 3.12
N LYS A 81 -0.91 19.26 2.58
CA LYS A 81 -0.91 18.68 1.23
C LYS A 81 -0.93 17.16 1.23
N ASP A 82 -0.29 16.54 2.24
CA ASP A 82 -0.21 15.09 2.32
C ASP A 82 -1.57 14.49 2.69
N LEU A 83 -1.87 13.33 2.14
CA LEU A 83 -3.08 12.61 2.49
C LEU A 83 -3.06 12.20 3.97
N GLN A 84 -4.19 12.40 4.64
CA GLN A 84 -4.38 11.93 6.00
C GLN A 84 -4.80 10.46 6.01
N ALA A 85 -4.74 9.83 7.18
CA ALA A 85 -5.06 8.41 7.32
C ALA A 85 -6.44 8.06 6.77
N ALA A 86 -7.45 8.90 7.02
CA ALA A 86 -8.80 8.68 6.51
C ALA A 86 -8.85 8.68 4.98
N ASP A 87 -8.10 9.59 4.35
CA ASP A 87 -8.07 9.71 2.88
C ASP A 87 -7.34 8.51 2.26
N ILE A 88 -6.23 8.10 2.86
CA ILE A 88 -5.49 6.93 2.39
C ILE A 88 -6.37 5.68 2.47
N ALA A 89 -7.01 5.47 3.61
CA ALA A 89 -7.87 4.30 3.82
C ALA A 89 -9.04 4.27 2.82
N ALA A 90 -9.69 5.42 2.59
CA ALA A 90 -10.81 5.51 1.66
C ALA A 90 -10.36 5.21 0.21
N ARG A 91 -9.22 5.76 -0.20
CA ARG A 91 -8.69 5.54 -1.55
C ARG A 91 -8.22 4.10 -1.75
N VAL A 92 -7.56 3.52 -0.78
CA VAL A 92 -7.14 2.12 -0.83
C VAL A 92 -8.36 1.20 -0.92
N ALA A 93 -9.38 1.44 -0.11
CA ALA A 93 -10.61 0.67 -0.18
C ALA A 93 -11.28 0.76 -1.55
N ALA A 94 -11.29 1.96 -2.15
CA ALA A 94 -11.82 2.18 -3.49
C ALA A 94 -11.02 1.43 -4.56
N ILE A 95 -9.67 1.42 -4.43
CA ILE A 95 -8.80 0.67 -5.34
C ILE A 95 -9.10 -0.83 -5.27
N LEU A 96 -9.17 -1.38 -4.07
CA LEU A 96 -9.43 -2.81 -3.91
C LEU A 96 -10.85 -3.21 -4.29
N ALA A 97 -11.81 -2.29 -4.22
CA ALA A 97 -13.15 -2.50 -4.72
C ALA A 97 -13.18 -2.49 -6.26
N ARG A 98 -12.39 -1.63 -6.88
CA ARG A 98 -12.29 -1.54 -8.35
C ARG A 98 -11.57 -2.74 -8.95
N TYR A 99 -10.59 -3.29 -8.23
CA TYR A 99 -9.78 -4.44 -8.68
C TYR A 99 -9.83 -5.54 -7.61
N PRO A 100 -11.00 -6.22 -7.45
CA PRO A 100 -11.19 -7.13 -6.32
C PRO A 100 -10.33 -8.39 -6.36
N ASP A 101 -9.97 -8.85 -7.54
CA ASP A 101 -9.27 -10.12 -7.69
C ASP A 101 -7.79 -9.98 -7.97
N VAL A 102 -7.40 -8.98 -8.75
CA VAL A 102 -6.03 -8.89 -9.25
C VAL A 102 -5.56 -7.44 -9.34
N LEU A 103 -4.45 -7.16 -8.64
CA LEU A 103 -3.62 -5.98 -8.89
C LEU A 103 -2.28 -6.40 -9.47
N ARG A 104 -2.24 -7.55 -10.11
CA ARG A 104 -0.99 -8.15 -10.57
C ARG A 104 -0.24 -7.26 -11.55
N SER A 105 1.00 -6.98 -11.22
CA SER A 105 1.89 -6.12 -12.01
C SER A 105 1.38 -4.69 -12.18
N MET A 106 0.43 -4.26 -11.35
CA MET A 106 -0.08 -2.89 -11.37
C MET A 106 0.62 -2.02 -10.35
N ILE A 107 0.88 -0.78 -10.76
CA ILE A 107 1.46 0.26 -9.90
C ILE A 107 0.50 1.43 -9.93
N LEU A 108 -0.07 1.77 -8.77
CA LEU A 108 -1.09 2.82 -8.67
C LEU A 108 -0.66 3.88 -7.65
N GLY A 109 -0.80 5.14 -8.04
CA GLY A 109 -0.63 6.26 -7.12
C GLY A 109 -1.92 6.48 -6.34
N VAL A 110 -1.90 6.22 -5.03
CA VAL A 110 -3.09 6.39 -4.17
C VAL A 110 -3.60 7.83 -4.21
N ASN A 111 -2.68 8.80 -4.22
CA ASN A 111 -3.04 10.23 -4.26
C ASN A 111 -3.89 10.60 -5.47
N ASN A 112 -3.70 9.91 -6.58
CA ASN A 112 -4.36 10.23 -7.84
C ASN A 112 -5.61 9.39 -8.11
N PHE A 113 -5.92 8.44 -7.24
CA PHE A 113 -7.08 7.60 -7.42
C PHE A 113 -8.35 8.36 -7.03
N PRO A 114 -9.31 8.53 -7.95
CA PRO A 114 -10.49 9.34 -7.67
C PRO A 114 -11.46 8.65 -6.69
N LEU A 115 -11.99 9.43 -5.76
CA LEU A 115 -13.11 9.03 -4.93
C LEU A 115 -14.38 9.62 -5.52
N GLU A 116 -15.28 8.76 -5.90
CA GLU A 116 -16.58 9.18 -6.42
C GLU A 116 -17.71 8.83 -5.47
#